data_bf68af174eb1c02ce35a35dada30206c
#
_entry.id   bf68af174eb1c02ce35a35dada30206c
#
_cell.length_a   1.000
_cell.length_b   1.000
_cell.length_c   1.000
_cell.angle_alpha   90.00
_cell.angle_beta   90.00
_cell.angle_gamma   90.00
#
_symmetry.space_group_name_H-M   'P 1'
#
loop_
_entity.id
_entity.type
_entity.pdbx_description
1 polymer ?
#
loop_
_entity_poly.entity_id
_entity_poly.type
_entity_poly.pdbx_seq_one_letter_code
_entity_poly.pdbx_strand_id
1 'polypeptide(L)'
;NPVGTGPFLFKRWEENVKLIFRKNPLYFETDESGNQLPYLEAVAITFLPDKQSEFLQFAQGKIDFMSGLDNSYKDEIITTTGKLQPKYQNSVNLITTPYLNTEYLGFFIPTQTTEIQSQKLRQAINYGFDRVKMVKYLRNGMGIPAVHGVIPKGLPGFDAIEGYSYQPEKARNLIAEYMSETGDTSPEITIGTNSQYLDVCEYIQRELEKLGI
;
A
#
# COMPACT_ATOMS: atom_id res chain seq x y z
N ASN A 1 -31.56 11.41 8.42
CA ASN A 1 -30.72 11.80 7.30
C ASN A 1 -29.51 12.58 7.82
N PRO A 2 -28.29 12.27 7.40
CA PRO A 2 -27.14 13.06 7.75
C PRO A 2 -27.29 14.49 7.16
N VAL A 3 -26.95 15.49 7.96
CA VAL A 3 -26.97 16.90 7.61
C VAL A 3 -25.57 17.47 7.85
N GLY A 4 -25.06 18.23 6.89
CA GLY A 4 -23.74 18.82 6.95
C GLY A 4 -23.62 20.07 6.08
N THR A 5 -22.51 20.77 6.20
CA THR A 5 -22.20 21.99 5.46
C THR A 5 -21.33 21.75 4.22
N GLY A 6 -21.09 20.51 3.88
CA GLY A 6 -20.22 20.11 2.77
C GLY A 6 -20.80 20.37 1.38
N PRO A 7 -19.96 20.19 0.32
CA PRO A 7 -20.36 20.49 -1.06
C PRO A 7 -21.41 19.53 -1.62
N PHE A 8 -21.63 18.39 -0.99
CA PHE A 8 -22.60 17.40 -1.43
C PHE A 8 -23.54 16.99 -0.31
N LEU A 9 -24.80 16.76 -0.67
CA LEU A 9 -25.87 16.24 0.20
C LEU A 9 -26.05 14.75 -0.04
N PHE A 10 -26.20 13.99 1.05
CA PHE A 10 -26.59 12.57 0.97
C PHE A 10 -27.95 12.43 0.27
N LYS A 11 -28.02 11.52 -0.69
CA LYS A 11 -29.25 11.23 -1.41
C LYS A 11 -29.77 9.81 -1.15
N ARG A 12 -28.92 8.81 -1.30
CA ARG A 12 -29.29 7.41 -1.18
C ARG A 12 -28.08 6.56 -0.85
N TRP A 13 -28.28 5.57 0.00
CA TRP A 13 -27.36 4.48 0.21
C TRP A 13 -28.09 3.16 0.03
N GLU A 14 -27.54 2.30 -0.77
CA GLU A 14 -27.93 0.92 -0.96
C GLU A 14 -26.71 0.08 -0.58
N GLU A 15 -26.85 -0.65 0.52
CA GLU A 15 -25.73 -1.35 1.16
C GLU A 15 -25.08 -2.32 0.16
N ASN A 16 -23.75 -2.31 0.10
CA ASN A 16 -22.92 -3.08 -0.82
C ASN A 16 -23.20 -2.87 -2.32
N VAL A 17 -24.02 -1.90 -2.70
CA VAL A 17 -24.35 -1.62 -4.09
C VAL A 17 -23.93 -0.21 -4.49
N LYS A 18 -24.49 0.81 -3.85
CA LYS A 18 -24.27 2.19 -4.30
C LYS A 18 -24.52 3.23 -3.21
N LEU A 19 -23.67 4.27 -3.20
CA LEU A 19 -23.87 5.47 -2.41
C LEU A 19 -23.93 6.69 -3.33
N ILE A 20 -24.98 7.52 -3.19
CA ILE A 20 -25.26 8.65 -4.08
C ILE A 20 -25.34 9.93 -3.27
N PHE A 21 -24.60 10.92 -3.74
CA PHE A 21 -24.64 12.29 -3.27
C PHE A 21 -25.08 13.23 -4.39
N ARG A 22 -25.73 14.34 -4.03
CA ARG A 22 -26.08 15.44 -4.95
C ARG A 22 -25.43 16.73 -4.49
N LYS A 23 -25.19 17.62 -5.44
CA LYS A 23 -24.73 18.99 -5.19
C LYS A 23 -25.55 19.65 -4.10
N ASN A 24 -24.89 20.31 -3.19
CA ASN A 24 -25.49 21.17 -2.18
C ASN A 24 -25.65 22.57 -2.78
N PRO A 25 -26.86 23.04 -3.09
CA PRO A 25 -27.06 24.38 -3.67
C PRO A 25 -26.75 25.52 -2.70
N LEU A 26 -26.63 25.19 -1.40
CA LEU A 26 -26.29 26.15 -0.34
C LEU A 26 -24.82 26.05 0.10
N TYR A 27 -23.99 25.35 -0.67
CA TYR A 27 -22.56 25.31 -0.37
C TYR A 27 -21.95 26.70 -0.53
N PHE A 28 -21.13 27.12 0.42
CA PHE A 28 -20.72 28.51 0.57
C PHE A 28 -19.43 28.88 -0.17
N GLU A 29 -18.64 27.89 -0.60
CA GLU A 29 -17.38 28.15 -1.29
C GLU A 29 -17.57 28.44 -2.78
N THR A 30 -16.71 29.30 -3.29
CA THR A 30 -16.59 29.65 -4.71
C THR A 30 -15.15 29.39 -5.19
N ASP A 31 -14.97 29.25 -6.49
CA ASP A 31 -13.66 29.26 -7.12
C ASP A 31 -13.08 30.70 -7.18
N GLU A 32 -11.83 30.81 -7.68
CA GLU A 32 -11.13 32.10 -7.85
C GLU A 32 -11.88 33.08 -8.78
N SER A 33 -12.75 32.55 -9.66
CA SER A 33 -13.55 33.35 -10.59
C SER A 33 -14.95 33.70 -10.05
N GLY A 34 -15.27 33.27 -8.82
CA GLY A 34 -16.56 33.52 -8.16
C GLY A 34 -17.65 32.51 -8.53
N ASN A 35 -17.36 31.44 -9.28
CA ASN A 35 -18.35 30.40 -9.58
C ASN A 35 -18.58 29.52 -8.36
N GLN A 36 -19.85 29.21 -8.09
CA GLN A 36 -20.22 28.38 -6.95
C GLN A 36 -19.77 26.92 -7.11
N LEU A 37 -19.07 26.41 -6.10
CA LEU A 37 -18.69 25.00 -6.00
C LEU A 37 -19.84 24.16 -5.39
N PRO A 38 -19.82 22.83 -5.60
CA PRO A 38 -18.96 22.08 -6.49
C PRO A 38 -19.42 22.17 -7.95
N TYR A 39 -18.54 21.85 -8.92
CA TYR A 39 -18.92 21.81 -10.33
C TYR A 39 -19.78 20.60 -10.67
N LEU A 40 -19.56 19.45 -10.00
CA LEU A 40 -20.31 18.23 -10.24
C LEU A 40 -21.72 18.31 -9.67
N GLU A 41 -22.71 17.91 -10.42
CA GLU A 41 -24.11 17.84 -9.98
C GLU A 41 -24.39 16.66 -9.04
N ALA A 42 -23.63 15.57 -9.18
CA ALA A 42 -23.76 14.39 -8.34
C ALA A 42 -22.46 13.59 -8.30
N VAL A 43 -22.30 12.80 -7.23
CA VAL A 43 -21.26 11.78 -7.09
C VAL A 43 -21.95 10.45 -6.77
N ALA A 44 -21.69 9.44 -7.59
CA ALA A 44 -22.19 8.09 -7.38
C ALA A 44 -21.01 7.15 -7.12
N ILE A 45 -20.96 6.57 -5.94
CA ILE A 45 -19.95 5.58 -5.56
C ILE A 45 -20.57 4.20 -5.72
N THR A 46 -20.01 3.37 -6.58
CA THR A 46 -20.42 1.99 -6.79
C THR A 46 -19.50 1.07 -5.99
N PHE A 47 -20.08 0.17 -5.21
CA PHE A 47 -19.32 -0.85 -4.49
C PHE A 47 -19.19 -2.07 -5.38
N LEU A 48 -17.96 -2.45 -5.67
CA LEU A 48 -17.65 -3.62 -6.49
C LEU A 48 -16.94 -4.67 -5.61
N PRO A 49 -17.23 -5.96 -5.81
CA PRO A 49 -16.75 -7.02 -4.93
C PRO A 49 -15.23 -7.21 -5.00
N ASP A 50 -14.64 -6.86 -6.14
CA ASP A 50 -13.21 -7.05 -6.39
C ASP A 50 -12.64 -5.96 -7.31
N LYS A 51 -11.33 -5.78 -7.23
CA LYS A 51 -10.61 -4.76 -8.01
C LYS A 51 -10.54 -5.08 -9.51
N GLN A 52 -10.68 -6.32 -9.90
CA GLN A 52 -10.74 -6.71 -11.31
C GLN A 52 -12.01 -6.18 -11.97
N SER A 53 -13.15 -6.39 -11.32
CA SER A 53 -14.45 -5.85 -11.79
C SER A 53 -14.45 -4.33 -11.85
N GLU A 54 -13.80 -3.67 -10.87
CA GLU A 54 -13.64 -2.21 -10.87
C GLU A 54 -12.84 -1.75 -12.09
N PHE A 55 -11.69 -2.36 -12.34
CA PHE A 55 -10.86 -2.03 -13.49
C PHE A 55 -11.56 -2.26 -14.83
N LEU A 56 -12.27 -3.38 -14.99
CA LEU A 56 -13.00 -3.68 -16.23
C LEU A 56 -14.11 -2.66 -16.51
N GLN A 57 -14.83 -2.20 -15.48
CA GLN A 57 -15.85 -1.16 -15.63
C GLN A 57 -15.24 0.21 -15.95
N PHE A 58 -14.10 0.54 -15.35
CA PHE A 58 -13.35 1.74 -15.67
C PHE A 58 -12.86 1.72 -17.14
N ALA A 59 -12.25 0.63 -17.57
CA ALA A 59 -11.75 0.46 -18.93
C ALA A 59 -12.87 0.52 -19.99
N GLN A 60 -14.10 0.17 -19.60
CA GLN A 60 -15.31 0.30 -20.44
C GLN A 60 -15.95 1.70 -20.39
N GLY A 61 -15.39 2.64 -19.63
CA GLY A 61 -15.96 3.99 -19.45
C GLY A 61 -17.26 4.03 -18.64
N LYS A 62 -17.54 2.99 -17.84
CA LYS A 62 -18.73 2.94 -16.94
C LYS A 62 -18.48 3.62 -15.60
N ILE A 63 -17.22 3.84 -15.26
CA ILE A 63 -16.76 4.51 -14.05
C ILE A 63 -15.79 5.60 -14.49
N ASP A 64 -15.96 6.83 -14.00
CA ASP A 64 -15.14 7.99 -14.34
C ASP A 64 -13.84 8.06 -13.50
N PHE A 65 -13.84 7.46 -12.33
CA PHE A 65 -12.73 7.51 -11.38
C PHE A 65 -12.60 6.18 -10.63
N MET A 66 -11.37 5.71 -10.48
CA MET A 66 -11.04 4.60 -9.59
C MET A 66 -9.86 4.96 -8.70
N SER A 67 -9.84 4.45 -7.47
CA SER A 67 -8.76 4.64 -6.50
C SER A 67 -8.08 3.32 -6.18
N GLY A 68 -6.77 3.32 -6.29
CA GLY A 68 -5.97 2.11 -6.10
C GLY A 68 -6.05 1.17 -7.30
N LEU A 69 -4.93 0.56 -7.61
CA LEU A 69 -4.78 -0.36 -8.72
C LEU A 69 -4.42 -1.73 -8.17
N ASP A 70 -5.14 -2.76 -8.58
CA ASP A 70 -4.82 -4.13 -8.22
C ASP A 70 -3.48 -4.55 -8.83
N ASN A 71 -2.69 -5.31 -8.07
CA ASN A 71 -1.38 -5.77 -8.50
C ASN A 71 -1.41 -6.64 -9.77
N SER A 72 -2.52 -7.34 -10.03
CA SER A 72 -2.67 -8.18 -11.22
C SER A 72 -2.80 -7.38 -12.52
N TYR A 73 -3.26 -6.12 -12.45
CA TYR A 73 -3.44 -5.22 -13.59
C TYR A 73 -2.46 -4.05 -13.65
N LYS A 74 -1.61 -3.89 -12.64
CA LYS A 74 -0.67 -2.77 -12.58
C LYS A 74 0.21 -2.69 -13.83
N ASP A 75 0.72 -3.82 -14.31
CA ASP A 75 1.64 -3.87 -15.46
C ASP A 75 0.93 -3.59 -16.79
N GLU A 76 -0.38 -3.79 -16.86
CA GLU A 76 -1.19 -3.43 -18.02
C GLU A 76 -1.38 -1.92 -18.13
N ILE A 77 -1.52 -1.21 -17.01
CA ILE A 77 -1.87 0.20 -16.94
C ILE A 77 -0.64 1.08 -16.74
N ILE A 78 0.30 0.64 -15.92
CA ILE A 78 1.44 1.42 -15.46
C ILE A 78 2.75 0.74 -15.85
N THR A 79 3.68 1.51 -16.36
CA THR A 79 5.05 1.06 -16.66
C THR A 79 5.82 0.78 -15.37
N THR A 80 6.95 0.09 -15.46
CA THR A 80 7.88 -0.15 -14.34
C THR A 80 8.49 1.14 -13.74
N THR A 81 8.22 2.29 -14.34
CA THR A 81 8.63 3.62 -13.87
C THR A 81 7.46 4.45 -13.33
N GLY A 82 6.29 3.84 -13.11
CA GLY A 82 5.13 4.50 -12.53
C GLY A 82 4.36 5.43 -13.48
N LYS A 83 4.57 5.32 -14.80
CA LYS A 83 3.87 6.12 -15.81
C LYS A 83 2.79 5.31 -16.51
N LEU A 84 1.75 5.97 -17.06
CA LEU A 84 0.76 5.29 -17.88
C LEU A 84 1.39 4.58 -19.08
N GLN A 85 0.89 3.39 -19.37
CA GLN A 85 1.20 2.70 -20.64
C GLN A 85 0.71 3.55 -21.83
N PRO A 86 1.44 3.53 -22.97
CA PRO A 86 1.11 4.37 -24.15
C PRO A 86 -0.35 4.25 -24.61
N LYS A 87 -0.93 3.07 -24.52
CA LYS A 87 -2.33 2.82 -24.95
C LYS A 87 -3.39 3.57 -24.14
N TYR A 88 -3.05 4.04 -22.93
CA TYR A 88 -4.00 4.76 -22.07
C TYR A 88 -3.75 6.27 -22.00
N GLN A 89 -2.63 6.77 -22.52
CA GLN A 89 -2.22 8.18 -22.37
C GLN A 89 -3.23 9.19 -22.95
N ASN A 90 -4.03 8.78 -23.96
CA ASN A 90 -5.03 9.65 -24.59
C ASN A 90 -6.44 9.51 -24.00
N SER A 91 -6.68 8.53 -23.12
CA SER A 91 -8.01 8.22 -22.60
C SER A 91 -8.11 8.27 -21.07
N VAL A 92 -6.98 8.24 -20.39
CA VAL A 92 -6.92 8.18 -18.92
C VAL A 92 -5.96 9.22 -18.38
N ASN A 93 -6.35 9.90 -17.31
CA ASN A 93 -5.47 10.75 -16.52
C ASN A 93 -5.00 9.98 -15.27
N LEU A 94 -3.69 9.83 -15.13
CA LEU A 94 -3.09 9.28 -13.92
C LEU A 94 -2.81 10.41 -12.94
N ILE A 95 -3.45 10.37 -11.79
CA ILE A 95 -3.19 11.29 -10.69
C ILE A 95 -2.38 10.54 -9.63
N THR A 96 -1.19 11.02 -9.32
CA THR A 96 -0.34 10.49 -8.26
C THR A 96 -0.15 11.55 -7.19
N THR A 97 -0.31 11.15 -5.94
CA THR A 97 -0.13 12.04 -4.79
C THR A 97 0.63 11.29 -3.70
N PRO A 98 1.46 11.96 -2.90
CA PRO A 98 2.06 11.33 -1.73
C PRO A 98 0.98 10.77 -0.81
N TYR A 99 1.02 9.49 -0.56
CA TYR A 99 0.18 8.84 0.43
C TYR A 99 0.99 8.69 1.71
N LEU A 100 0.71 9.54 2.70
CA LEU A 100 1.49 9.64 3.94
C LEU A 100 1.21 8.45 4.86
N ASN A 101 1.53 7.27 4.38
CA ASN A 101 1.36 6.00 5.05
C ASN A 101 2.64 5.17 4.94
N THR A 102 2.89 4.32 5.92
CA THR A 102 3.98 3.34 5.90
C THR A 102 3.40 1.94 6.02
N GLU A 103 3.63 1.10 5.02
CA GLU A 103 3.37 -0.33 5.09
C GLU A 103 4.51 -1.00 5.85
N TYR A 104 4.17 -1.91 6.77
CA TYR A 104 5.16 -2.53 7.65
C TYR A 104 4.87 -4.01 7.89
N LEU A 105 5.93 -4.75 8.19
CA LEU A 105 5.86 -6.09 8.75
C LEU A 105 5.93 -6.00 10.28
N GLY A 106 4.87 -6.42 10.96
CA GLY A 106 4.79 -6.40 12.42
C GLY A 106 5.18 -7.75 13.01
N PHE A 107 5.93 -7.74 14.11
CA PHE A 107 6.20 -8.93 14.91
C PHE A 107 5.18 -9.05 16.02
N PHE A 108 4.51 -10.19 16.11
CA PHE A 108 3.58 -10.48 17.20
C PHE A 108 4.34 -10.94 18.45
N ILE A 109 4.88 -9.99 19.19
CA ILE A 109 5.70 -10.23 20.38
C ILE A 109 5.00 -11.05 21.48
N PRO A 110 3.64 -10.96 21.70
CA PRO A 110 2.97 -11.81 22.68
C PRO A 110 3.05 -13.32 22.44
N THR A 111 3.45 -13.75 21.22
CA THR A 111 3.73 -15.17 20.97
C THR A 111 4.83 -15.70 21.88
N GLN A 112 4.76 -16.97 22.21
CA GLN A 112 5.79 -17.65 23.02
C GLN A 112 6.86 -18.35 22.17
N THR A 113 6.85 -18.15 20.86
CA THR A 113 7.86 -18.75 19.98
C THR A 113 9.22 -18.09 20.22
N THR A 114 10.27 -18.90 20.37
CA THR A 114 11.63 -18.46 20.66
C THR A 114 12.16 -17.55 19.56
N GLU A 115 11.80 -17.82 18.32
CA GLU A 115 12.24 -17.12 17.11
C GLU A 115 11.78 -15.66 17.15
N ILE A 116 10.50 -15.40 17.42
CA ILE A 116 9.95 -14.03 17.46
C ILE A 116 10.40 -13.28 18.72
N GLN A 117 10.68 -13.98 19.83
CA GLN A 117 11.26 -13.36 21.02
C GLN A 117 12.72 -12.93 20.81
N SER A 118 13.45 -13.57 19.91
CA SER A 118 14.83 -13.22 19.63
C SER A 118 14.95 -11.86 18.92
N GLN A 119 15.66 -10.93 19.55
CA GLN A 119 15.99 -9.64 18.89
C GLN A 119 16.88 -9.85 17.67
N LYS A 120 17.84 -10.78 17.75
CA LYS A 120 18.76 -11.08 16.63
C LYS A 120 18.02 -11.56 15.41
N LEU A 121 17.05 -12.47 15.60
CA LEU A 121 16.27 -12.98 14.48
C LEU A 121 15.35 -11.92 13.86
N ARG A 122 14.71 -11.08 14.69
CA ARG A 122 13.94 -9.92 14.17
C ARG A 122 14.81 -8.93 13.39
N GLN A 123 16.05 -8.69 13.86
CA GLN A 123 17.00 -7.85 13.12
C GLN A 123 17.48 -8.51 11.84
N ALA A 124 17.74 -9.82 11.86
CA ALA A 124 18.09 -10.59 10.66
C ALA A 124 17.03 -10.49 9.58
N ILE A 125 15.75 -10.64 9.94
CA ILE A 125 14.62 -10.46 9.02
C ILE A 125 14.64 -9.05 8.41
N ASN A 126 14.87 -8.01 9.23
CA ASN A 126 14.91 -6.65 8.74
C ASN A 126 16.05 -6.37 7.76
N TYR A 127 17.23 -6.98 7.95
CA TYR A 127 18.36 -6.87 7.03
C TYR A 127 18.27 -7.85 5.84
N GLY A 128 17.41 -8.87 5.93
CA GLY A 128 17.42 -10.04 5.05
C GLY A 128 16.77 -9.87 3.70
N PHE A 129 15.94 -8.84 3.48
CA PHE A 129 15.29 -8.64 2.20
C PHE A 129 15.49 -7.23 1.62
N ASP A 130 15.56 -7.15 0.29
CA ASP A 130 15.84 -5.92 -0.46
C ASP A 130 14.55 -5.14 -0.74
N ARG A 131 14.27 -4.13 0.07
CA ARG A 131 13.10 -3.24 -0.08
C ARG A 131 13.12 -2.44 -1.38
N VAL A 132 14.30 -2.10 -1.90
CA VAL A 132 14.44 -1.36 -3.17
C VAL A 132 13.97 -2.23 -4.33
N LYS A 133 14.45 -3.49 -4.38
CA LYS A 133 13.96 -4.47 -5.35
C LYS A 133 12.47 -4.73 -5.21
N MET A 134 12.00 -4.93 -4.00
CA MET A 134 10.59 -5.18 -3.70
C MET A 134 9.69 -4.06 -4.27
N VAL A 135 9.97 -2.80 -3.95
CA VAL A 135 9.21 -1.65 -4.46
C VAL A 135 9.31 -1.57 -5.98
N LYS A 136 10.50 -1.76 -6.54
CA LYS A 136 10.72 -1.70 -7.99
C LYS A 136 9.90 -2.71 -8.77
N TYR A 137 9.88 -3.96 -8.32
CA TYR A 137 9.29 -5.07 -9.10
C TYR A 137 7.86 -5.41 -8.69
N LEU A 138 7.49 -5.27 -7.42
CA LEU A 138 6.14 -5.58 -6.96
C LEU A 138 5.23 -4.36 -6.94
N ARG A 139 5.77 -3.14 -6.98
CA ARG A 139 4.99 -1.89 -6.93
C ARG A 139 5.30 -0.95 -8.09
N ASN A 140 6.01 -1.40 -9.14
CA ASN A 140 6.38 -0.59 -10.32
C ASN A 140 7.05 0.73 -9.95
N GLY A 141 7.86 0.73 -8.88
CA GLY A 141 8.52 1.94 -8.37
C GLY A 141 7.57 2.92 -7.67
N MET A 142 6.31 2.57 -7.48
CA MET A 142 5.38 3.38 -6.69
C MET A 142 5.65 3.17 -5.20
N GLY A 143 6.04 4.23 -4.53
CA GLY A 143 6.43 4.21 -3.13
C GLY A 143 7.93 4.41 -2.92
N ILE A 144 8.30 4.61 -1.66
CA ILE A 144 9.69 4.82 -1.23
C ILE A 144 10.04 3.68 -0.26
N PRO A 145 11.18 2.98 -0.44
CA PRO A 145 11.62 1.98 0.52
C PRO A 145 11.76 2.59 1.92
N ALA A 146 11.03 2.06 2.90
CA ALA A 146 11.04 2.55 4.27
C ALA A 146 12.28 2.03 5.02
N VAL A 147 13.39 2.75 4.90
CA VAL A 147 14.68 2.43 5.55
C VAL A 147 14.99 3.34 6.75
N HIS A 148 14.15 4.35 7.00
CA HIS A 148 14.37 5.36 8.05
C HIS A 148 13.34 5.31 9.19
N GLY A 149 12.63 4.20 9.35
CA GLY A 149 11.62 4.03 10.39
C GLY A 149 10.19 4.13 9.88
N VAL A 150 9.24 4.30 10.80
CA VAL A 150 7.79 4.18 10.50
C VAL A 150 7.14 5.52 10.12
N ILE A 151 7.75 6.66 10.41
CA ILE A 151 7.21 7.97 10.04
C ILE A 151 7.51 8.22 8.56
N PRO A 152 6.51 8.35 7.69
CA PRO A 152 6.75 8.56 6.27
C PRO A 152 7.31 9.96 5.98
N LYS A 153 8.16 10.03 4.96
CA LYS A 153 8.71 11.31 4.49
C LYS A 153 7.56 12.24 4.08
N GLY A 154 7.56 13.44 4.63
CA GLY A 154 6.53 14.46 4.39
C GLY A 154 5.62 14.71 5.60
N LEU A 155 5.66 13.86 6.63
CA LEU A 155 5.01 14.16 7.89
C LEU A 155 5.92 14.93 8.84
N PRO A 156 5.36 15.81 9.71
CA PRO A 156 6.09 16.37 10.83
C PRO A 156 6.68 15.26 11.71
N GLY A 157 7.92 15.43 12.14
CA GLY A 157 8.63 14.43 12.93
C GLY A 157 9.34 13.34 12.12
N PHE A 158 9.28 13.40 10.76
CA PHE A 158 10.18 12.57 9.95
C PHE A 158 11.63 12.99 10.20
N ASP A 159 12.45 12.01 10.57
CA ASP A 159 13.90 12.15 10.66
C ASP A 159 14.55 11.01 9.88
N ALA A 160 15.60 11.33 9.14
CA ALA A 160 16.36 10.35 8.37
C ALA A 160 17.34 9.60 9.28
N ILE A 161 16.80 8.90 10.27
CA ILE A 161 17.59 8.05 11.17
C ILE A 161 18.15 6.84 10.42
N GLU A 162 19.25 6.29 10.91
CA GLU A 162 19.76 5.02 10.42
C GLU A 162 18.78 3.90 10.77
N GLY A 163 18.27 3.22 9.75
CA GLY A 163 17.36 2.10 9.90
C GLY A 163 17.91 0.83 9.24
N TYR A 164 17.03 0.00 8.71
CA TYR A 164 17.39 -1.31 8.17
C TYR A 164 17.51 -1.27 6.63
N SER A 165 18.74 -1.13 6.12
CA SER A 165 19.06 -1.38 4.72
C SER A 165 19.27 -2.88 4.44
N TYR A 166 19.24 -3.30 3.17
CA TYR A 166 19.52 -4.68 2.80
C TYR A 166 20.98 -5.05 3.04
N GLN A 167 21.23 -5.96 3.97
CA GLN A 167 22.55 -6.43 4.38
C GLN A 167 22.54 -7.95 4.65
N PRO A 168 22.50 -8.78 3.59
CA PRO A 168 22.28 -10.21 3.73
C PRO A 168 23.40 -10.92 4.54
N GLU A 169 24.65 -10.47 4.46
CA GLU A 169 25.73 -11.04 5.26
C GLU A 169 25.54 -10.77 6.77
N LYS A 170 25.12 -9.55 7.11
CA LYS A 170 24.79 -9.22 8.50
C LYS A 170 23.61 -10.04 9.00
N ALA A 171 22.59 -10.26 8.14
CA ALA A 171 21.48 -11.12 8.48
C ALA A 171 21.94 -12.55 8.76
N ARG A 172 22.81 -13.15 7.91
CA ARG A 172 23.36 -14.48 8.12
C ARG A 172 24.12 -14.59 9.45
N ASN A 173 24.93 -13.60 9.78
CA ASN A 173 25.68 -13.61 11.04
C ASN A 173 24.75 -13.58 12.26
N LEU A 174 23.69 -12.77 12.23
CA LEU A 174 22.69 -12.71 13.30
C LEU A 174 21.90 -14.02 13.44
N ILE A 175 21.61 -14.71 12.34
CA ILE A 175 20.97 -16.02 12.35
C ILE A 175 21.91 -17.06 12.97
N ALA A 176 23.18 -17.08 12.58
CA ALA A 176 24.18 -17.99 13.11
C ALA A 176 24.39 -17.79 14.63
N GLU A 177 24.41 -16.53 15.08
CA GLU A 177 24.48 -16.20 16.52
C GLU A 177 23.23 -16.71 17.25
N TYR A 178 22.03 -16.50 16.70
CA TYR A 178 20.78 -17.01 17.27
C TYR A 178 20.81 -18.53 17.42
N MET A 179 21.17 -19.24 16.33
CA MET A 179 21.27 -20.71 16.34
C MET A 179 22.28 -21.23 17.37
N SER A 180 23.42 -20.54 17.51
CA SER A 180 24.45 -20.89 18.50
C SER A 180 23.97 -20.68 19.94
N GLU A 181 23.18 -19.65 20.20
CA GLU A 181 22.69 -19.31 21.54
C GLU A 181 21.52 -20.17 21.98
N THR A 182 20.65 -20.56 21.05
CA THR A 182 19.40 -21.29 21.36
C THR A 182 19.52 -22.80 21.14
N GLY A 183 20.49 -23.25 20.34
CA GLY A 183 20.56 -24.62 19.84
C GLY A 183 19.55 -24.96 18.76
N ASP A 184 18.74 -24.00 18.33
CA ASP A 184 17.83 -24.16 17.20
C ASP A 184 18.63 -24.27 15.90
N THR A 185 18.44 -25.34 15.15
CA THR A 185 19.18 -25.63 13.91
C THR A 185 18.37 -25.33 12.64
N SER A 186 17.09 -24.97 12.78
CA SER A 186 16.18 -24.72 11.66
C SER A 186 15.08 -23.75 12.10
N PRO A 187 15.39 -22.46 12.27
CA PRO A 187 14.41 -21.48 12.69
C PRO A 187 13.30 -21.34 11.66
N GLU A 188 12.06 -21.35 12.13
CA GLU A 188 10.89 -21.26 11.27
C GLU A 188 9.98 -20.09 11.71
N ILE A 189 9.52 -19.29 10.74
CA ILE A 189 8.65 -18.14 10.98
C ILE A 189 7.43 -18.19 10.08
N THR A 190 6.26 -18.01 10.67
CA THR A 190 5.01 -17.89 9.94
C THR A 190 4.68 -16.41 9.66
N ILE A 191 4.48 -16.05 8.40
CA ILE A 191 4.02 -14.73 7.98
C ILE A 191 2.53 -14.79 7.69
N GLY A 192 1.71 -14.07 8.48
CA GLY A 192 0.28 -13.91 8.23
C GLY A 192 0.01 -12.67 7.39
N THR A 193 -0.84 -12.79 6.37
CA THR A 193 -1.19 -11.68 5.47
C THR A 193 -2.60 -11.82 4.90
N ASN A 194 -3.10 -10.75 4.26
CA ASN A 194 -4.28 -10.81 3.40
C ASN A 194 -3.87 -10.97 1.92
N SER A 195 -4.85 -11.21 1.04
CA SER A 195 -4.60 -11.45 -0.38
C SER A 195 -3.89 -10.31 -1.12
N GLN A 196 -4.04 -9.07 -0.64
CA GLN A 196 -3.44 -7.89 -1.29
C GLN A 196 -1.91 -7.79 -1.12
N TYR A 197 -1.36 -8.44 -0.09
CA TYR A 197 0.07 -8.43 0.24
C TYR A 197 0.73 -9.79 0.07
N LEU A 198 0.04 -10.75 -0.54
CA LEU A 198 0.57 -12.10 -0.71
C LEU A 198 1.88 -12.10 -1.49
N ASP A 199 1.96 -11.35 -2.58
CA ASP A 199 3.15 -11.18 -3.41
C ASP A 199 4.36 -10.63 -2.63
N VAL A 200 4.12 -9.68 -1.73
CA VAL A 200 5.15 -9.12 -0.84
C VAL A 200 5.63 -10.16 0.16
N CYS A 201 4.71 -10.90 0.77
CA CYS A 201 5.06 -11.94 1.74
C CYS A 201 5.81 -13.10 1.09
N GLU A 202 5.41 -13.55 -0.10
CA GLU A 202 6.16 -14.54 -0.88
C GLU A 202 7.56 -14.06 -1.26
N TYR A 203 7.71 -12.78 -1.60
CA TYR A 203 9.02 -12.21 -1.87
C TYR A 203 9.91 -12.24 -0.61
N ILE A 204 9.38 -11.80 0.54
CA ILE A 204 10.10 -11.82 1.80
C ILE A 204 10.47 -13.25 2.18
N GLN A 205 9.55 -14.21 2.10
CA GLN A 205 9.78 -15.61 2.34
C GLN A 205 10.97 -16.13 1.52
N ARG A 206 10.95 -15.95 0.19
CA ARG A 206 12.05 -16.40 -0.70
C ARG A 206 13.41 -15.76 -0.38
N GLU A 207 13.42 -14.52 0.08
CA GLU A 207 14.66 -13.87 0.48
C GLU A 207 15.19 -14.42 1.82
N LEU A 208 14.30 -14.73 2.77
CA LEU A 208 14.66 -15.31 4.05
C LEU A 208 15.07 -16.78 3.94
N GLU A 209 14.42 -17.58 3.10
CA GLU A 209 14.82 -18.96 2.78
C GLU A 209 16.28 -19.06 2.31
N LYS A 210 16.78 -18.08 1.54
CA LYS A 210 18.21 -18.02 1.13
C LYS A 210 19.17 -17.79 2.28
N LEU A 211 18.65 -17.36 3.42
CA LEU A 211 19.42 -17.09 4.64
C LEU A 211 19.29 -18.21 5.66
N GLY A 212 18.38 -19.17 5.45
CA GLY A 212 18.17 -20.32 6.33
C GLY A 212 17.06 -20.12 7.37
N ILE A 213 16.07 -19.27 7.08
CA ILE A 213 14.83 -19.10 7.86
C ILE A 213 13.66 -19.55 7.03
#